data_09cd7461e8f962750dd65cc8d43909e0
#
_entry.id   09cd7461e8f962750dd65cc8d43909e0
#
_cell.length_a   1.000
_cell.length_b   1.000
_cell.length_c   1.000
_cell.angle_alpha   90.00
_cell.angle_beta   90.00
_cell.angle_gamma   90.00
#
_symmetry.space_group_name_H-M   'P 1'
#
loop_
_entity.id
_entity.type
_entity.pdbx_description
1 polymer ?
#
loop_
_entity_poly.entity_id
_entity_poly.type
_entity_poly.pdbx_seq_one_letter_code
_entity_poly.pdbx_strand_id
1 'polypeptide(L)'
;LELKNQFYYTFFIYEKELMKTIAYDNSKRIVNVRYYLYGSNGKIEKMYSKGTRGSREETYFYENDRLQKIVIRQFDRNDIEQDTLQHSFDYKSNGELKSIILSTELYSETIYQET
;
A
#
# COMPACT_ATOMS: atom_id res chain seq x y z
N LEU A 1 5.70 20.71 -22.27
CA LEU A 1 5.20 19.84 -21.25
C LEU A 1 5.68 18.42 -21.49
N GLU A 2 6.32 17.86 -20.50
CA GLU A 2 7.00 16.58 -20.62
C GLU A 2 6.16 15.41 -20.13
N LEU A 3 4.85 15.46 -20.29
CA LEU A 3 3.97 14.39 -19.85
C LEU A 3 4.28 13.06 -20.52
N LYS A 4 4.78 13.09 -21.74
CA LYS A 4 5.11 11.85 -22.47
C LYS A 4 6.18 11.02 -21.74
N ASN A 5 7.00 11.66 -20.91
CA ASN A 5 8.02 10.94 -20.17
C ASN A 5 7.45 10.31 -18.88
N GLN A 6 6.16 10.55 -18.62
CA GLN A 6 5.48 10.06 -17.46
C GLN A 6 4.42 9.02 -17.80
N PHE A 7 4.33 8.60 -19.05
CA PHE A 7 3.38 7.58 -19.45
C PHE A 7 3.85 6.22 -19.00
N TYR A 8 2.93 5.47 -18.41
CA TYR A 8 3.16 4.13 -17.92
C TYR A 8 2.09 3.21 -18.46
N TYR A 9 2.50 2.01 -18.80
CA TYR A 9 1.56 0.95 -19.13
C TYR A 9 1.42 0.06 -17.89
N THR A 10 0.21 -0.22 -17.52
CA THR A 10 -0.07 -1.10 -16.38
C THR A 10 -0.87 -2.29 -16.86
N PHE A 11 -0.38 -3.47 -16.58
CA PHE A 11 -1.06 -4.71 -16.90
C PHE A 11 -1.57 -5.34 -15.62
N PHE A 12 -2.80 -5.85 -15.66
CA PHE A 12 -3.44 -6.52 -14.54
C PHE A 12 -3.48 -8.01 -14.82
N ILE A 13 -2.92 -8.78 -13.93
CA ILE A 13 -2.89 -10.24 -14.05
C ILE A 13 -3.55 -10.81 -12.81
N TYR A 14 -4.63 -11.58 -13.02
CA TYR A 14 -5.38 -12.20 -11.94
C TYR A 14 -5.08 -13.68 -11.91
N GLU A 15 -4.80 -14.20 -10.74
CA GLU A 15 -4.54 -15.61 -10.53
C GLU A 15 -5.10 -16.00 -9.18
N LYS A 16 -6.30 -16.60 -9.17
CA LYS A 16 -7.02 -16.95 -7.95
C LYS A 16 -7.18 -15.72 -7.06
N GLU A 17 -6.60 -15.76 -5.86
CA GLU A 17 -6.69 -14.68 -4.88
C GLU A 17 -5.52 -13.69 -4.97
N LEU A 18 -4.73 -13.79 -6.02
CA LEU A 18 -3.58 -12.93 -6.25
C LEU A 18 -3.83 -12.06 -7.47
N MET A 19 -3.58 -10.76 -7.31
CA MET A 19 -3.53 -9.85 -8.44
C MET A 19 -2.12 -9.27 -8.55
N LYS A 20 -1.62 -9.21 -9.77
CA LYS A 20 -0.31 -8.63 -10.05
C LYS A 20 -0.48 -7.49 -11.04
N THR A 21 0.20 -6.38 -10.79
CA THR A 21 0.28 -5.28 -11.75
C THR A 21 1.74 -5.04 -12.11
N ILE A 22 1.96 -4.73 -13.37
CA ILE A 22 3.30 -4.42 -13.86
C ILE A 22 3.21 -3.07 -14.57
N ALA A 23 3.98 -2.10 -14.12
CA ALA A 23 4.03 -0.79 -14.73
C ALA A 23 5.33 -0.65 -15.52
N TYR A 24 5.20 -0.15 -16.74
CA TYR A 24 6.32 0.05 -17.67
C TYR A 24 6.45 1.52 -18.01
N ASP A 25 7.68 1.98 -18.24
CA ASP A 25 7.91 3.32 -18.77
C ASP A 25 7.79 3.33 -20.31
N ASN A 26 8.02 4.49 -20.92
CA ASN A 26 7.95 4.65 -22.39
C ASN A 26 8.96 3.79 -23.13
N SER A 27 10.03 3.38 -22.48
CA SER A 27 11.07 2.52 -23.08
C SER A 27 10.78 1.06 -22.85
N LYS A 28 9.59 0.71 -22.36
CA LYS A 28 9.16 -0.66 -22.07
C LYS A 28 9.98 -1.33 -20.97
N ARG A 29 10.60 -0.52 -20.10
CA ARG A 29 11.30 -1.05 -18.92
C ARG A 29 10.32 -1.12 -17.77
N ILE A 30 10.43 -2.17 -16.95
CA ILE A 30 9.61 -2.35 -15.77
C ILE A 30 10.05 -1.33 -14.73
N VAL A 31 9.12 -0.45 -14.29
CA VAL A 31 9.40 0.54 -13.26
C VAL A 31 8.80 0.16 -11.93
N ASN A 32 7.75 -0.66 -11.93
CA ASN A 32 7.13 -1.12 -10.68
C ASN A 32 6.38 -2.41 -10.92
N VAL A 33 6.49 -3.31 -9.97
CA VAL A 33 5.70 -4.55 -9.93
C VAL A 33 4.99 -4.58 -8.60
N ARG A 34 3.67 -4.80 -8.62
CA ARG A 34 2.87 -4.90 -7.40
C ARG A 34 2.14 -6.22 -7.37
N TYR A 35 2.10 -6.81 -6.20
CA TYR A 35 1.34 -8.01 -5.91
C TYR A 35 0.31 -7.68 -4.84
N TYR A 36 -0.93 -8.07 -5.09
CA TYR A 36 -2.01 -7.91 -4.13
C TYR A 36 -2.53 -9.28 -3.76
N LEU A 37 -2.54 -9.58 -2.48
CA LEU A 37 -3.07 -10.83 -1.97
C LEU A 37 -4.41 -10.55 -1.31
N TYR A 38 -5.45 -11.24 -1.74
CA TYR A 38 -6.80 -11.09 -1.20
C TYR A 38 -7.16 -12.30 -0.35
N GLY A 39 -7.85 -12.04 0.74
CA GLY A 39 -8.39 -13.10 1.58
C GLY A 39 -9.64 -13.71 0.98
N SER A 40 -10.12 -14.78 1.62
CA SER A 40 -11.33 -15.50 1.18
C SER A 40 -12.58 -14.61 1.21
N ASN A 41 -12.56 -13.53 2.00
CA ASN A 41 -13.65 -12.56 2.06
C ASN A 41 -13.58 -11.49 0.98
N GLY A 42 -12.60 -11.58 0.07
CA GLY A 42 -12.42 -10.61 -1.02
C GLY A 42 -11.72 -9.34 -0.62
N LYS A 43 -11.30 -9.20 0.64
CA LYS A 43 -10.58 -8.02 1.11
C LYS A 43 -9.09 -8.22 0.96
N ILE A 44 -8.38 -7.13 0.67
CA ILE A 44 -6.94 -7.18 0.54
C ILE A 44 -6.31 -7.48 1.90
N GLU A 45 -5.38 -8.43 1.92
CA GLU A 45 -4.63 -8.78 3.13
C GLU A 45 -3.21 -8.25 3.10
N LYS A 46 -2.61 -8.23 1.92
CA LYS A 46 -1.22 -7.81 1.79
C LYS A 46 -0.97 -7.23 0.41
N MET A 47 -0.11 -6.23 0.36
CA MET A 47 0.41 -5.69 -0.89
C MET A 47 1.92 -5.69 -0.79
N TYR A 48 2.56 -6.08 -1.87
CA TYR A 48 3.99 -5.99 -2.02
C TYR A 48 4.29 -5.25 -3.31
N SER A 49 5.15 -4.23 -3.24
CA SER A 49 5.57 -3.54 -4.45
C SER A 49 7.08 -3.45 -4.50
N LYS A 50 7.62 -3.58 -5.70
CA LYS A 50 9.05 -3.44 -5.94
C LYS A 50 9.25 -2.51 -7.14
N GLY A 51 10.04 -1.49 -6.93
CA GLY A 51 10.39 -0.52 -7.94
C GLY A 51 11.89 -0.35 -8.04
N THR A 52 12.31 0.63 -8.81
CA THR A 52 13.73 0.89 -9.03
C THR A 52 14.44 1.44 -7.78
N ARG A 53 13.67 2.01 -6.85
CA ARG A 53 14.23 2.66 -5.65
C ARG A 53 14.14 1.81 -4.41
N GLY A 54 13.46 0.68 -4.48
CA GLY A 54 13.29 -0.16 -3.33
C GLY A 54 11.98 -0.91 -3.37
N SER A 55 11.60 -1.47 -2.23
CA SER A 55 10.38 -2.25 -2.13
C SER A 55 9.58 -1.83 -0.91
N ARG A 56 8.31 -2.23 -0.91
CA ARG A 56 7.36 -1.87 0.14
C ARG A 56 6.41 -3.03 0.34
N GLU A 57 6.14 -3.33 1.59
CA GLU A 57 5.18 -4.35 1.98
C GLU A 57 4.13 -3.71 2.87
N GLU A 58 2.86 -3.90 2.54
CA GLU A 58 1.75 -3.42 3.35
C GLU A 58 0.95 -4.61 3.81
N THR A 59 0.64 -4.66 5.10
CA THR A 59 -0.21 -5.70 5.68
C THR A 59 -1.43 -5.02 6.25
N TYR A 60 -2.61 -5.53 5.88
CA TYR A 60 -3.90 -4.94 6.24
C TYR A 60 -4.56 -5.78 7.31
N PHE A 61 -4.99 -5.12 8.38
CA PHE A 61 -5.63 -5.77 9.52
C PHE A 61 -7.06 -5.26 9.66
N TYR A 62 -7.99 -6.18 9.80
CA TYR A 62 -9.42 -5.88 9.87
C TYR A 62 -9.99 -6.36 11.20
N GLU A 63 -11.00 -5.65 11.68
CA GLU A 63 -11.81 -6.05 12.81
C GLU A 63 -13.24 -5.69 12.51
N ASN A 64 -14.15 -6.67 12.64
CA ASN A 64 -15.57 -6.49 12.30
C ASN A 64 -15.76 -5.96 10.87
N ASP A 65 -15.00 -6.51 9.93
CA ASP A 65 -15.02 -6.14 8.51
C ASP A 65 -14.59 -4.71 8.21
N ARG A 66 -13.99 -4.03 9.17
CA ARG A 66 -13.47 -2.68 8.98
C ARG A 66 -11.95 -2.69 9.10
N LEU A 67 -11.31 -1.90 8.23
CA LEU A 67 -9.86 -1.77 8.25
C LEU A 67 -9.44 -1.07 9.54
N GLN A 68 -8.61 -1.73 10.35
CA GLN A 68 -8.13 -1.19 11.63
C GLN A 68 -6.75 -0.56 11.49
N LYS A 69 -5.87 -1.22 10.76
CA LYS A 69 -4.53 -0.68 10.56
C LYS A 69 -3.88 -1.26 9.33
N ILE A 70 -2.92 -0.51 8.82
CA ILE A 70 -2.02 -0.96 7.77
C ILE A 70 -0.61 -0.81 8.31
N VAL A 71 0.14 -1.91 8.32
CA VAL A 71 1.56 -1.89 8.70
C VAL A 71 2.37 -1.86 7.42
N ILE A 72 3.26 -0.88 7.31
CA ILE A 72 4.02 -0.62 6.10
C ILE A 72 5.50 -0.79 6.41
N ARG A 73 6.13 -1.75 5.75
CA ARG A 73 7.56 -1.97 5.82
C ARG A 73 8.18 -1.50 4.51
N GLN A 74 9.24 -0.74 4.60
CA GLN A 74 9.91 -0.20 3.44
C GLN A 74 11.36 -0.64 3.43
N PHE A 75 11.87 -0.93 2.24
CA PHE A 75 13.25 -1.37 2.03
C PHE A 75 13.85 -0.53 0.92
N ASP A 76 15.12 -0.15 1.07
CA ASP A 76 15.81 0.55 0.01
C ASP A 76 16.18 -0.44 -1.12
N ARG A 77 16.83 0.06 -2.17
CA ARG A 77 17.20 -0.77 -3.32
C ARG A 77 18.23 -1.85 -2.99
N ASN A 78 18.86 -1.78 -1.83
CA ASN A 78 19.79 -2.79 -1.35
C ASN A 78 19.13 -3.76 -0.37
N ASP A 79 17.80 -3.74 -0.29
CA ASP A 79 17.00 -4.57 0.60
C ASP A 79 17.26 -4.29 2.08
N ILE A 80 17.71 -3.09 2.40
CA ILE A 80 17.90 -2.68 3.80
C ILE A 80 16.61 -2.04 4.30
N GLU A 81 16.08 -2.60 5.38
CA GLU A 81 14.82 -2.14 5.94
C GLU A 81 14.95 -0.73 6.52
N GLN A 82 14.00 0.11 6.15
CA GLN A 82 13.83 1.46 6.67
C GLN A 82 12.84 1.44 7.82
N ASP A 83 12.41 2.60 8.27
CA ASP A 83 11.44 2.69 9.36
C ASP A 83 10.12 2.04 8.98
N THR A 84 9.54 1.33 9.94
CA THR A 84 8.19 0.77 9.79
C THR A 84 7.17 1.87 10.10
N LEU A 85 6.20 2.01 9.20
CA LEU A 85 5.09 2.95 9.38
C LEU A 85 3.82 2.17 9.70
N GLN A 86 2.92 2.80 10.42
CA GLN A 86 1.61 2.23 10.68
C GLN A 86 0.54 3.29 10.50
N HIS A 87 -0.48 2.98 9.71
CA HIS A 87 -1.70 3.77 9.65
C HIS A 87 -2.74 3.08 10.53
N SER A 88 -3.30 3.81 11.47
CA SER A 88 -4.37 3.30 12.33
C SER A 88 -5.64 4.06 12.03
N PHE A 89 -6.75 3.33 11.88
CA PHE A 89 -8.05 3.88 11.50
C PHE A 89 -8.99 3.81 12.70
N ASP A 90 -9.59 4.93 13.04
CA ASP A 90 -10.55 5.01 14.13
C ASP A 90 -11.91 5.41 13.56
N TYR A 91 -12.97 4.83 14.11
CA TYR A 91 -14.32 4.99 13.60
C TYR A 91 -15.25 5.51 14.66
N LYS A 92 -16.25 6.27 14.22
CA LYS A 92 -17.35 6.71 15.06
C LYS A 92 -18.27 5.53 15.35
N SER A 93 -19.12 5.69 16.36
CA SER A 93 -20.10 4.66 16.70
C SER A 93 -21.06 4.34 15.56
N ASN A 94 -21.27 5.28 14.63
CA ASN A 94 -22.14 5.06 13.47
C ASN A 94 -21.40 4.37 12.30
N GLY A 95 -20.11 4.03 12.47
CA GLY A 95 -19.33 3.35 11.44
C GLY A 95 -18.56 4.25 10.50
N GLU A 96 -18.74 5.56 10.58
CA GLU A 96 -17.99 6.49 9.75
C GLU A 96 -16.56 6.64 10.26
N LEU A 97 -15.63 6.88 9.35
CA LEU A 97 -14.24 7.12 9.70
C LEU A 97 -14.12 8.39 10.52
N LYS A 98 -13.45 8.29 11.66
CA LYS A 98 -13.22 9.42 12.55
C LYS A 98 -11.83 10.01 12.35
N SER A 99 -10.80 9.18 12.33
CA SER A 99 -9.43 9.66 12.20
C SER A 99 -8.52 8.58 11.62
N ILE A 100 -7.42 9.04 11.05
CA ILE A 100 -6.31 8.19 10.63
C ILE A 100 -5.05 8.72 11.29
N ILE A 101 -4.34 7.86 11.98
CA ILE A 101 -3.12 8.22 12.69
C ILE A 101 -1.96 7.49 12.03
N LEU A 102 -0.97 8.25 11.60
CA LEU A 102 0.31 7.73 11.12
C LEU A 102 1.26 7.65 12.30
N SER A 103 1.84 6.49 12.52
CA SER A 103 2.84 6.33 13.58
C SER A 103 4.08 5.62 13.08
N THR A 104 5.20 5.99 13.69
CA THR A 104 6.49 5.33 13.53
C THR A 104 6.96 4.94 14.93
N GLU A 105 8.18 4.41 15.04
CA GLU A 105 8.75 4.12 16.35
C GLU A 105 9.01 5.39 17.18
N LEU A 106 9.15 6.54 16.50
CA LEU A 106 9.58 7.78 17.15
C LEU A 106 8.45 8.77 17.40
N TYR A 107 7.38 8.74 16.60
CA TYR A 107 6.30 9.71 16.76
C TYR A 107 5.00 9.18 16.16
N SER A 108 3.91 9.88 16.48
CA SER A 108 2.63 9.65 15.83
C SER A 108 2.01 10.99 15.44
N GLU A 109 1.21 10.96 14.37
CA GLU A 109 0.64 12.16 13.79
C GLU A 109 -0.76 11.82 13.26
N THR A 110 -1.71 12.71 13.52
CA THR A 110 -3.05 12.58 12.96
C THR A 110 -3.04 13.15 11.53
N ILE A 111 -3.22 12.28 10.54
CA ILE A 111 -3.19 12.70 9.13
C ILE A 111 -4.58 12.95 8.56
N TYR A 112 -5.61 12.53 9.27
CA TYR A 112 -7.00 12.80 8.93
C TYR A 112 -7.81 12.84 10.21
N GLN A 113 -8.67 13.81 10.32
CA GLN A 113 -9.62 13.88 11.42
C GLN A 113 -10.87 14.60 10.96
N GLU A 114 -12.00 13.96 11.21
CA GLU A 114 -13.28 14.57 10.91
C GLU A 114 -13.66 15.52 12.06
N THR A 115 -14.16 16.70 11.69
CA THR A 115 -14.58 17.70 12.66
C THR A 115 -16.06 17.58 13.02
#